data_b9874746e29c98508ce64ee16b9a8132
#
_entry.id   b9874746e29c98508ce64ee16b9a8132
#
_cell.length_a   1.000
_cell.length_b   1.000
_cell.length_c   1.000
_cell.angle_alpha   90.00
_cell.angle_beta   90.00
_cell.angle_gamma   90.00
#
_symmetry.space_group_name_H-M   'P 1'
#
loop_
_entity.id
_entity.type
_entity.pdbx_description
1 polymer ?
#
loop_
_entity_poly.entity_id
_entity_poly.type
_entity_poly.pdbx_seq_one_letter_code
_entity_poly.pdbx_strand_id
1 'polypeptide(L)'
;MIEVKNLSCSFSEGAFTKNKFTAVSPISAIFKNGGRYAIVGESGSGKTTLARMIAGLQRPDNGNVLIDGIAVYGRRRIAEKEHFKKVQIIQQNSASALDPKMTIGKSIEEPLSCFFHMEKAVRKKRCEELMALCNLPVDYYARLPSELSGGEQKRVAIARALAASPECLIFDEATNGFDLPLRKKIMEE
;
A
#
# COMPACT_ATOMS: atom_id res chain seq x y z
N MET A 1 -3.07 15.15 -4.52
CA MET A 1 -3.89 14.73 -5.69
C MET A 1 -3.10 13.75 -6.54
N ILE A 2 -3.74 12.64 -6.97
CA ILE A 2 -3.10 11.64 -7.86
C ILE A 2 -3.77 11.72 -9.23
N GLU A 3 -2.98 11.86 -10.29
CA GLU A 3 -3.43 11.82 -11.67
C GLU A 3 -2.81 10.62 -12.39
N VAL A 4 -3.62 9.84 -13.04
CA VAL A 4 -3.21 8.74 -13.94
C VAL A 4 -3.40 9.25 -15.38
N LYS A 5 -2.33 9.25 -16.17
CA LYS A 5 -2.34 9.78 -17.54
C LYS A 5 -1.97 8.70 -18.54
N ASN A 6 -2.94 8.26 -19.30
CA ASN A 6 -2.79 7.29 -20.41
C ASN A 6 -1.97 6.05 -20.02
N LEU A 7 -2.21 5.54 -18.81
CA LEU A 7 -1.44 4.46 -18.18
C LEU A 7 -1.83 3.11 -18.80
N SER A 8 -0.85 2.34 -19.26
CA SER A 8 -1.07 1.00 -19.82
C SER A 8 0.06 0.05 -19.45
N CYS A 9 -0.27 -1.25 -19.36
CA CYS A 9 0.69 -2.29 -19.05
C CYS A 9 0.30 -3.61 -19.74
N SER A 10 1.30 -4.28 -20.31
CA SER A 10 1.19 -5.60 -20.92
C SER A 10 2.25 -6.53 -20.36
N PHE A 11 1.94 -7.81 -20.26
CA PHE A 11 2.89 -8.85 -19.83
C PHE A 11 3.16 -9.82 -21.00
N SER A 12 4.37 -10.35 -21.06
CA SER A 12 4.72 -11.43 -22.00
C SER A 12 4.32 -12.78 -21.41
N GLU A 13 3.64 -13.61 -22.19
CA GLU A 13 3.37 -15.01 -21.83
C GLU A 13 4.64 -15.85 -22.01
N GLY A 14 5.47 -15.94 -20.98
CA GLY A 14 6.68 -16.75 -20.95
C GLY A 14 7.93 -16.08 -21.53
N ALA A 15 9.11 -16.61 -21.17
CA ALA A 15 10.41 -16.02 -21.52
C ALA A 15 10.75 -16.09 -23.01
N PHE A 16 10.06 -16.92 -23.79
CA PHE A 16 10.35 -17.18 -25.21
C PHE A 16 9.18 -16.94 -26.15
N THR A 17 8.02 -16.50 -25.65
CA THR A 17 6.84 -16.24 -26.51
C THR A 17 6.69 -14.74 -26.81
N LYS A 18 6.43 -14.43 -28.10
CA LYS A 18 6.13 -13.05 -28.54
C LYS A 18 4.70 -12.62 -28.18
N ASN A 19 3.89 -13.49 -27.60
CA ASN A 19 2.53 -13.15 -27.23
C ASN A 19 2.53 -12.20 -26.02
N LYS A 20 1.97 -11.03 -26.21
CA LYS A 20 1.76 -10.05 -25.15
C LYS A 20 0.28 -10.05 -24.74
N PHE A 21 0.03 -10.15 -23.45
CA PHE A 21 -1.28 -9.97 -22.85
C PHE A 21 -1.38 -8.55 -22.29
N THR A 22 -2.37 -7.79 -22.74
CA THR A 22 -2.64 -6.44 -22.21
C THR A 22 -3.38 -6.57 -20.89
N ALA A 23 -2.70 -6.30 -19.79
CA ALA A 23 -3.28 -6.35 -18.45
C ALA A 23 -4.06 -5.09 -18.12
N VAL A 24 -3.62 -3.92 -18.60
CA VAL A 24 -4.29 -2.65 -18.42
C VAL A 24 -4.26 -1.90 -19.75
N SER A 25 -5.44 -1.71 -20.34
CA SER A 25 -5.63 -0.83 -21.51
C SER A 25 -5.41 0.63 -21.10
N PRO A 26 -5.06 1.54 -22.05
CA PRO A 26 -4.82 2.93 -21.72
C PRO A 26 -5.95 3.57 -20.93
N ILE A 27 -5.63 4.00 -19.69
CA ILE A 27 -6.60 4.60 -18.76
C ILE A 27 -6.07 5.93 -18.23
N SER A 28 -6.99 6.90 -18.08
CA SER A 28 -6.72 8.16 -17.40
C SER A 28 -7.78 8.39 -16.32
N ALA A 29 -7.33 8.83 -15.14
CA ALA A 29 -8.20 9.08 -14.01
C ALA A 29 -7.57 10.13 -13.07
N ILE A 30 -8.41 10.80 -12.29
CA ILE A 30 -7.99 11.78 -11.26
C ILE A 30 -8.58 11.36 -9.93
N PHE A 31 -7.71 11.23 -8.93
CA PHE A 31 -8.08 10.97 -7.54
C PHE A 31 -7.77 12.21 -6.71
N LYS A 32 -8.82 12.90 -6.28
CA LYS A 32 -8.71 14.13 -5.48
C LYS A 32 -8.37 13.78 -4.02
N ASN A 33 -7.65 14.69 -3.34
CA ASN A 33 -7.36 14.54 -1.90
C ASN A 33 -8.66 14.45 -1.10
N GLY A 34 -8.67 13.58 -0.07
CA GLY A 34 -9.84 13.30 0.76
C GLY A 34 -10.96 12.53 0.05
N GLY A 35 -10.80 12.21 -1.25
CA GLY A 35 -11.77 11.43 -2.00
C GLY A 35 -11.69 9.93 -1.68
N ARG A 36 -12.81 9.23 -1.80
CA ARG A 36 -12.91 7.78 -1.66
C ARG A 36 -13.36 7.20 -2.98
N TYR A 37 -12.57 6.28 -3.53
CA TYR A 37 -12.78 5.73 -4.86
C TYR A 37 -12.80 4.21 -4.82
N ALA A 38 -13.64 3.59 -5.64
CA ALA A 38 -13.65 2.15 -5.84
C ALA A 38 -13.34 1.84 -7.31
N ILE A 39 -12.40 0.93 -7.54
CA ILE A 39 -12.12 0.36 -8.86
C ILE A 39 -12.83 -0.98 -8.92
N VAL A 40 -13.85 -1.08 -9.78
CA VAL A 40 -14.71 -2.25 -9.93
C VAL A 40 -14.47 -2.89 -11.29
N GLY A 41 -14.52 -4.20 -11.35
CA GLY A 41 -14.36 -4.98 -12.58
C GLY A 41 -14.21 -6.47 -12.28
N GLU A 42 -14.30 -7.30 -13.31
CA GLU A 42 -14.15 -8.75 -13.20
C GLU A 42 -12.76 -9.17 -12.70
N SER A 43 -12.64 -10.43 -12.24
CA SER A 43 -11.33 -11.00 -11.92
C SER A 43 -10.44 -11.01 -13.18
N GLY A 44 -9.17 -10.63 -13.02
CA GLY A 44 -8.25 -10.53 -14.15
C GLY A 44 -8.35 -9.25 -14.99
N SER A 45 -9.27 -8.31 -14.69
CA SER A 45 -9.42 -7.05 -15.45
C SER A 45 -8.30 -6.01 -15.22
N GLY A 46 -7.23 -6.36 -14.53
CA GLY A 46 -6.07 -5.49 -14.34
C GLY A 46 -6.10 -4.56 -13.12
N LYS A 47 -7.09 -4.67 -12.21
CA LYS A 47 -7.22 -3.83 -11.00
C LYS A 47 -5.97 -3.83 -10.15
N THR A 48 -5.45 -5.00 -9.80
CA THR A 48 -4.21 -5.18 -9.04
C THR A 48 -3.00 -4.57 -9.76
N THR A 49 -2.93 -4.74 -11.08
CA THR A 49 -1.85 -4.15 -11.90
C THR A 49 -1.91 -2.63 -11.87
N LEU A 50 -3.11 -2.05 -12.03
CA LEU A 50 -3.32 -0.60 -11.93
C LEU A 50 -2.95 -0.08 -10.52
N ALA A 51 -3.41 -0.76 -9.47
CA ALA A 51 -3.07 -0.43 -8.09
C ALA A 51 -1.55 -0.43 -7.86
N ARG A 52 -0.84 -1.47 -8.34
CA ARG A 52 0.62 -1.57 -8.26
C ARG A 52 1.35 -0.50 -9.06
N MET A 53 0.82 -0.11 -10.23
CA MET A 53 1.38 1.00 -11.00
C MET A 53 1.22 2.33 -10.25
N ILE A 54 0.07 2.60 -9.62
CA ILE A 54 -0.14 3.81 -8.82
C ILE A 54 0.78 3.80 -7.60
N ALA A 55 0.96 2.64 -6.95
CA ALA A 55 1.84 2.47 -5.81
C ALA A 55 3.35 2.46 -6.15
N GLY A 56 3.73 2.55 -7.43
CA GLY A 56 5.14 2.53 -7.86
C GLY A 56 5.80 1.16 -7.87
N LEU A 57 5.04 0.09 -7.63
CA LEU A 57 5.54 -1.30 -7.56
C LEU A 57 5.61 -1.99 -8.93
N GLN A 58 4.90 -1.46 -9.92
CA GLN A 58 4.89 -1.98 -11.29
C GLN A 58 5.09 -0.82 -12.26
N ARG A 59 6.10 -0.92 -13.13
CA ARG A 59 6.33 0.10 -14.15
C ARG A 59 5.33 -0.06 -15.29
N PRO A 60 4.68 1.02 -15.76
CA PRO A 60 3.83 1.00 -16.93
C PRO A 60 4.65 0.91 -18.23
N ASP A 61 4.05 0.38 -19.30
CA ASP A 61 4.60 0.46 -20.65
C ASP A 61 4.48 1.86 -21.21
N ASN A 62 3.31 2.50 -21.02
CA ASN A 62 3.05 3.86 -21.44
C ASN A 62 2.33 4.65 -20.35
N GLY A 63 2.36 5.97 -20.51
CA GLY A 63 1.70 6.88 -19.60
C GLY A 63 2.50 7.14 -18.31
N ASN A 64 1.87 7.81 -17.37
CA ASN A 64 2.48 8.14 -16.09
C ASN A 64 1.45 8.30 -14.98
N VAL A 65 1.91 8.20 -13.75
CA VAL A 65 1.20 8.61 -12.54
C VAL A 65 1.84 9.90 -12.06
N LEU A 66 1.04 10.90 -11.72
CA LEU A 66 1.53 12.13 -11.12
C LEU A 66 0.97 12.25 -9.70
N ILE A 67 1.83 12.62 -8.77
CA ILE A 67 1.46 12.97 -7.40
C ILE A 67 1.78 14.44 -7.21
N ASP A 68 0.75 15.24 -6.96
CA ASP A 68 0.84 16.69 -6.85
C ASP A 68 1.59 17.33 -8.04
N GLY A 69 1.32 16.82 -9.26
CA GLY A 69 1.93 17.27 -10.50
C GLY A 69 3.33 16.70 -10.78
N ILE A 70 3.95 15.96 -9.85
CA ILE A 70 5.27 15.36 -10.03
C ILE A 70 5.12 13.91 -10.53
N ALA A 71 5.80 13.59 -11.63
CA ALA A 71 5.75 12.25 -12.23
C ALA A 71 6.38 11.18 -11.32
N VAL A 72 5.74 10.01 -11.26
CA VAL A 72 6.28 8.84 -10.56
C VAL A 72 7.34 8.13 -11.40
N TYR A 73 7.15 8.11 -12.72
CA TYR A 73 8.04 7.42 -13.65
C TYR A 73 8.77 8.41 -14.57
N GLY A 74 10.00 8.08 -14.96
CA GLY A 74 10.79 8.88 -15.89
C GLY A 74 12.04 9.51 -15.24
N ARG A 75 12.69 10.44 -15.98
CA ARG A 75 13.96 11.06 -15.53
C ARG A 75 13.76 12.11 -14.44
N ARG A 76 12.66 12.88 -14.49
CA ARG A 76 12.30 13.91 -13.50
C ARG A 76 11.14 13.40 -12.66
N ARG A 77 11.39 12.33 -11.90
CA ARG A 77 10.38 11.67 -11.05
C ARG A 77 10.53 12.11 -9.60
N ILE A 78 9.44 11.94 -8.85
CA ILE A 78 9.49 12.00 -7.38
C ILE A 78 10.51 10.98 -6.85
N ALA A 79 11.23 11.32 -5.78
CA ALA A 79 12.12 10.36 -5.15
C ALA A 79 11.33 9.14 -4.64
N GLU A 80 11.86 7.94 -4.82
CA GLU A 80 11.17 6.69 -4.44
C GLU A 80 10.73 6.70 -2.97
N LYS A 81 11.61 7.16 -2.08
CA LYS A 81 11.32 7.26 -0.66
C LYS A 81 10.12 8.18 -0.38
N GLU A 82 10.03 9.32 -1.07
CA GLU A 82 8.93 10.26 -0.93
C GLU A 82 7.64 9.70 -1.52
N HIS A 83 7.74 8.99 -2.65
CA HIS A 83 6.60 8.30 -3.25
C HIS A 83 6.02 7.25 -2.31
N PHE A 84 6.86 6.35 -1.78
CA PHE A 84 6.42 5.30 -0.85
C PHE A 84 5.92 5.84 0.49
N LYS A 85 6.38 7.02 0.92
CA LYS A 85 5.78 7.71 2.06
C LYS A 85 4.36 8.17 1.77
N LYS A 86 4.12 8.77 0.60
CA LYS A 86 2.82 9.35 0.21
C LYS A 86 1.78 8.31 -0.20
N VAL A 87 2.20 7.21 -0.83
CA VAL A 87 1.28 6.19 -1.35
C VAL A 87 1.62 4.83 -0.76
N GLN A 88 0.68 4.27 -0.03
CA GLN A 88 0.78 2.93 0.54
C GLN A 88 -0.25 1.99 -0.08
N ILE A 89 0.13 0.72 -0.23
CA ILE A 89 -0.77 -0.33 -0.73
C ILE A 89 -0.82 -1.50 0.24
N ILE A 90 -2.03 -1.93 0.55
CA ILE A 90 -2.31 -3.14 1.33
C ILE A 90 -2.78 -4.20 0.35
N GLN A 91 -1.93 -5.20 0.11
CA GLN A 91 -2.20 -6.28 -0.83
C GLN A 91 -3.14 -7.32 -0.24
N GLN A 92 -3.81 -8.10 -1.10
CA GLN A 92 -4.69 -9.21 -0.72
C GLN A 92 -4.01 -10.19 0.24
N ASN A 93 -2.78 -10.60 -0.07
CA ASN A 93 -1.96 -11.44 0.81
C ASN A 93 -1.01 -10.58 1.66
N SER A 94 -1.57 -9.88 2.64
CA SER A 94 -0.81 -8.99 3.53
C SER A 94 0.17 -9.72 4.46
N ALA A 95 -0.02 -11.04 4.68
CA ALA A 95 0.92 -11.86 5.45
C ALA A 95 2.31 -11.92 4.78
N SER A 96 2.36 -11.99 3.45
CA SER A 96 3.62 -12.01 2.69
C SER A 96 4.38 -10.68 2.71
N ALA A 97 3.74 -9.60 3.15
CA ALA A 97 4.37 -8.28 3.29
C ALA A 97 5.10 -8.10 4.63
N LEU A 98 4.97 -9.04 5.57
CA LEU A 98 5.63 -9.02 6.87
C LEU A 98 6.89 -9.91 6.83
N ASP A 99 8.02 -9.39 7.30
CA ASP A 99 9.22 -10.21 7.50
C ASP A 99 8.95 -11.21 8.64
N PRO A 100 9.02 -12.54 8.39
CA PRO A 100 8.74 -13.55 9.39
C PRO A 100 9.72 -13.55 10.58
N LYS A 101 10.88 -12.89 10.43
CA LYS A 101 11.91 -12.77 11.47
C LYS A 101 11.81 -11.46 12.26
N MET A 102 10.93 -10.55 11.85
CA MET A 102 10.75 -9.25 12.49
C MET A 102 9.54 -9.28 13.42
N THR A 103 9.68 -8.75 14.64
CA THR A 103 8.53 -8.64 15.56
C THR A 103 7.51 -7.64 15.02
N ILE A 104 6.26 -7.79 15.46
CA ILE A 104 5.14 -6.92 15.05
C ILE A 104 5.44 -5.46 15.33
N GLY A 105 5.93 -5.14 16.53
CA GLY A 105 6.30 -3.77 16.88
C GLY A 105 7.37 -3.20 15.94
N LYS A 106 8.43 -3.97 15.66
CA LYS A 106 9.48 -3.54 14.74
C LYS A 106 8.95 -3.34 13.31
N SER A 107 8.05 -4.21 12.84
CA SER A 107 7.44 -4.08 11.52
C SER A 107 6.63 -2.78 11.39
N ILE A 108 5.89 -2.40 12.44
CA ILE A 108 5.12 -1.15 12.45
C ILE A 108 6.03 0.07 12.64
N GLU A 109 7.12 -0.05 13.41
CA GLU A 109 8.09 1.03 13.62
C GLU A 109 8.98 1.32 12.41
N GLU A 110 9.14 0.36 11.48
CA GLU A 110 10.03 0.50 10.33
C GLU A 110 9.74 1.78 9.51
N PRO A 111 8.50 2.08 9.08
CA PRO A 111 8.20 3.32 8.37
C PRO A 111 8.45 4.58 9.21
N LEU A 112 8.17 4.54 10.52
CA LEU A 112 8.44 5.66 11.44
C LEU A 112 9.93 5.99 11.49
N SER A 113 10.78 4.96 11.54
CA SER A 113 12.23 5.12 11.49
C SER A 113 12.71 5.59 10.13
N CYS A 114 12.18 4.98 9.06
CA CYS A 114 12.63 5.20 7.69
C CYS A 114 12.27 6.58 7.16
N PHE A 115 11.03 7.04 7.41
CA PHE A 115 10.51 8.27 6.81
C PHE A 115 10.63 9.49 7.73
N PHE A 116 10.57 9.31 9.05
CA PHE A 116 10.48 10.44 9.99
C PHE A 116 11.67 10.57 10.94
N HIS A 117 12.59 9.59 10.96
CA HIS A 117 13.77 9.58 11.83
C HIS A 117 13.45 9.81 13.32
N MET A 118 12.31 9.30 13.78
CA MET A 118 11.83 9.47 15.15
C MET A 118 12.74 8.80 16.16
N GLU A 119 12.91 9.42 17.33
CA GLU A 119 13.59 8.81 18.49
C GLU A 119 12.85 7.54 18.95
N LYS A 120 13.59 6.59 19.52
CA LYS A 120 13.09 5.26 19.88
C LYS A 120 11.85 5.31 20.78
N ALA A 121 11.86 6.18 21.81
CA ALA A 121 10.73 6.29 22.74
C ALA A 121 9.46 6.82 22.07
N VAL A 122 9.59 7.87 21.23
CA VAL A 122 8.48 8.48 20.48
C VAL A 122 7.93 7.47 19.46
N ARG A 123 8.82 6.77 18.75
CA ARG A 123 8.46 5.74 17.78
C ARG A 123 7.67 4.59 18.41
N LYS A 124 8.11 4.09 19.58
CA LYS A 124 7.42 3.04 20.32
C LYS A 124 6.01 3.49 20.72
N LYS A 125 5.87 4.69 21.27
CA LYS A 125 4.56 5.25 21.63
C LYS A 125 3.63 5.34 20.41
N ARG A 126 4.13 5.87 19.29
CA ARG A 126 3.33 5.95 18.04
C ARG A 126 2.96 4.56 17.50
N CYS A 127 3.84 3.58 17.61
CA CYS A 127 3.55 2.19 17.27
C CYS A 127 2.39 1.64 18.13
N GLU A 128 2.41 1.85 19.45
CA GLU A 128 1.33 1.42 20.35
C GLU A 128 -0.02 2.09 20.03
N GLU A 129 -0.02 3.38 19.68
CA GLU A 129 -1.21 4.10 19.20
C GLU A 129 -1.78 3.47 17.92
N LEU A 130 -0.93 3.16 16.94
CA LEU A 130 -1.33 2.53 15.69
C LEU A 130 -1.84 1.09 15.90
N MET A 131 -1.22 0.34 16.83
CA MET A 131 -1.73 -0.97 17.23
C MET A 131 -3.13 -0.87 17.83
N ALA A 132 -3.36 0.07 18.73
CA ALA A 132 -4.66 0.30 19.34
C ALA A 132 -5.71 0.73 18.30
N LEU A 133 -5.35 1.60 17.34
CA LEU A 133 -6.20 2.00 16.22
C LEU A 133 -6.66 0.79 15.40
N CYS A 134 -5.74 -0.16 15.17
CA CYS A 134 -6.01 -1.39 14.41
C CYS A 134 -6.57 -2.54 15.26
N ASN A 135 -7.01 -2.30 16.49
CA ASN A 135 -7.51 -3.31 17.43
C ASN A 135 -6.50 -4.47 17.64
N LEU A 136 -5.22 -4.14 17.76
CA LEU A 136 -4.14 -5.08 18.11
C LEU A 136 -3.75 -4.87 19.57
N PRO A 137 -3.73 -5.95 20.39
CA PRO A 137 -3.24 -5.87 21.77
C PRO A 137 -1.78 -5.43 21.84
N VAL A 138 -1.42 -4.61 22.83
CA VAL A 138 -0.04 -4.07 22.99
C VAL A 138 0.99 -5.18 23.27
N ASP A 139 0.58 -6.27 23.93
CA ASP A 139 1.43 -7.43 24.16
C ASP A 139 1.88 -8.14 22.87
N TYR A 140 1.20 -7.91 21.73
CA TYR A 140 1.63 -8.41 20.42
C TYR A 140 2.89 -7.70 19.89
N TYR A 141 3.31 -6.61 20.49
CA TYR A 141 4.50 -5.87 20.06
C TYR A 141 5.76 -6.76 19.94
N ALA A 142 5.95 -7.71 20.86
CA ALA A 142 7.10 -8.61 20.88
C ALA A 142 6.90 -9.91 20.07
N ARG A 143 5.68 -10.20 19.60
CA ARG A 143 5.37 -11.42 18.85
C ARG A 143 5.91 -11.38 17.43
N LEU A 144 6.09 -12.56 16.86
CA LEU A 144 6.41 -12.76 15.45
C LEU A 144 5.11 -12.90 14.63
N PRO A 145 5.14 -12.63 13.30
CA PRO A 145 3.99 -12.83 12.43
C PRO A 145 3.40 -14.23 12.48
N SER A 146 4.22 -15.27 12.66
CA SER A 146 3.78 -16.66 12.77
C SER A 146 2.92 -16.98 13.99
N GLU A 147 2.93 -16.11 15.00
CA GLU A 147 2.14 -16.26 16.22
C GLU A 147 0.77 -15.58 16.12
N LEU A 148 0.45 -14.98 14.98
CA LEU A 148 -0.78 -14.25 14.71
C LEU A 148 -1.65 -14.99 13.71
N SER A 149 -2.97 -14.86 13.87
CA SER A 149 -3.94 -15.26 12.85
C SER A 149 -3.82 -14.40 11.58
N GLY A 150 -4.30 -14.89 10.44
CA GLY A 150 -4.26 -14.14 9.18
C GLY A 150 -4.99 -12.79 9.25
N GLY A 151 -6.08 -12.70 10.03
CA GLY A 151 -6.78 -11.44 10.28
C GLY A 151 -5.96 -10.44 11.10
N GLU A 152 -5.20 -10.93 12.10
CA GLU A 152 -4.30 -10.10 12.89
C GLU A 152 -3.09 -9.64 12.09
N GLN A 153 -2.49 -10.51 11.28
CA GLN A 153 -1.41 -10.14 10.36
C GLN A 153 -1.86 -9.03 9.39
N LYS A 154 -3.10 -9.10 8.93
CA LYS A 154 -3.70 -8.07 8.07
C LYS A 154 -3.83 -6.73 8.80
N ARG A 155 -4.27 -6.73 10.08
CA ARG A 155 -4.31 -5.52 10.92
C ARG A 155 -2.92 -4.94 11.15
N VAL A 156 -1.89 -5.78 11.30
CA VAL A 156 -0.49 -5.33 11.38
C VAL A 156 -0.04 -4.65 10.09
N ALA A 157 -0.36 -5.23 8.93
CA ALA A 157 -0.01 -4.62 7.64
C ALA A 157 -0.65 -3.23 7.46
N ILE A 158 -1.87 -3.04 7.99
CA ILE A 158 -2.51 -1.72 7.99
C ILE A 158 -1.82 -0.76 8.93
N ALA A 159 -1.57 -1.16 10.18
CA ALA A 159 -0.87 -0.33 11.15
C ALA A 159 0.50 0.12 10.60
N ARG A 160 1.21 -0.79 9.91
CA ARG A 160 2.47 -0.48 9.22
C ARG A 160 2.28 0.53 8.08
N ALA A 161 1.24 0.38 7.26
CA ALA A 161 0.96 1.32 6.18
C ALA A 161 0.59 2.71 6.73
N LEU A 162 -0.24 2.78 7.78
CA LEU A 162 -0.61 4.04 8.45
C LEU A 162 0.58 4.71 9.14
N ALA A 163 1.60 3.95 9.57
CA ALA A 163 2.82 4.49 10.15
C ALA A 163 3.59 5.40 9.20
N ALA A 164 3.43 5.24 7.89
CA ALA A 164 3.99 6.17 6.89
C ALA A 164 3.25 7.52 6.83
N SER A 165 2.08 7.66 7.48
CA SER A 165 1.16 8.80 7.35
C SER A 165 0.86 9.12 5.89
N PRO A 166 0.33 8.16 5.12
CA PRO A 166 0.21 8.29 3.68
C PRO A 166 -0.91 9.26 3.28
N GLU A 167 -0.71 9.98 2.17
CA GLU A 167 -1.75 10.81 1.53
C GLU A 167 -2.76 9.96 0.73
N CYS A 168 -2.35 8.74 0.33
CA CYS A 168 -3.19 7.79 -0.38
C CYS A 168 -2.96 6.37 0.14
N LEU A 169 -4.04 5.70 0.49
CA LEU A 169 -4.03 4.30 0.90
C LEU A 169 -4.84 3.47 -0.11
N ILE A 170 -4.19 2.50 -0.71
CA ILE A 170 -4.78 1.61 -1.70
C ILE A 170 -5.05 0.25 -1.04
N PHE A 171 -6.28 -0.25 -1.16
CA PHE A 171 -6.66 -1.58 -0.72
C PHE A 171 -6.88 -2.48 -1.93
N ASP A 172 -5.98 -3.42 -2.18
CA ASP A 172 -6.09 -4.41 -3.25
C ASP A 172 -6.78 -5.68 -2.70
N GLU A 173 -8.12 -5.73 -2.83
CA GLU A 173 -9.01 -6.77 -2.27
C GLU A 173 -8.83 -7.01 -0.75
N ALA A 174 -8.10 -6.15 -0.08
CA ALA A 174 -7.74 -6.32 1.32
C ALA A 174 -8.90 -6.02 2.28
N THR A 175 -10.05 -5.56 1.79
CA THR A 175 -11.20 -5.18 2.63
C THR A 175 -12.04 -6.37 3.12
N ASN A 176 -11.85 -7.56 2.56
CA ASN A 176 -12.49 -8.76 3.06
C ASN A 176 -11.88 -9.17 4.41
N GLY A 177 -12.69 -9.22 5.46
CA GLY A 177 -12.26 -9.56 6.83
C GLY A 177 -12.01 -8.37 7.75
N PHE A 178 -12.32 -7.13 7.33
CA PHE A 178 -12.45 -6.00 8.26
C PHE A 178 -13.88 -5.90 8.76
N ASP A 179 -14.01 -5.77 10.06
CA ASP A 179 -15.25 -5.31 10.67
C ASP A 179 -15.53 -3.84 10.31
N LEU A 180 -16.80 -3.51 10.14
CA LEU A 180 -17.25 -2.17 9.76
C LEU A 180 -16.67 -1.06 10.67
N PRO A 181 -16.55 -1.24 12.01
CA PRO A 181 -15.96 -0.25 12.89
C PRO A 181 -14.50 0.09 12.58
N LEU A 182 -13.67 -0.93 12.27
CA LEU A 182 -12.27 -0.70 11.94
C LEU A 182 -12.10 0.05 10.61
N ARG A 183 -12.94 -0.30 9.61
CA ARG A 183 -12.97 0.44 8.34
C ARG A 183 -13.26 1.92 8.57
N LYS A 184 -14.25 2.25 9.41
CA LYS A 184 -14.63 3.63 9.71
C LYS A 184 -13.48 4.39 10.35
N LYS A 185 -12.85 3.82 11.39
CA LYS A 185 -11.70 4.43 12.07
C LYS A 185 -10.54 4.75 11.12
N ILE A 186 -10.15 3.79 10.26
CA ILE A 186 -9.04 3.96 9.31
C ILE A 186 -9.35 5.06 8.27
N MET A 187 -10.63 5.26 7.95
CA MET A 187 -11.05 6.24 6.96
C MET A 187 -11.27 7.65 7.55
N GLU A 188 -11.19 7.83 8.85
CA GLU A 188 -11.31 9.11 9.57
C GLU A 188 -9.92 9.69 9.95
N GLU A 189 -8.85 8.88 9.90
CA GLU A 189 -7.43 9.29 10.06
C GLU A 189 -6.84 9.82 8.75
#